data_bc418661bbf44d3ff554a52561d11fa4
#
_entry.id   bc418661bbf44d3ff554a52561d11fa4
#
_cell.length_a   1.000
_cell.length_b   1.000
_cell.length_c   1.000
_cell.angle_alpha   90.00
_cell.angle_beta   90.00
_cell.angle_gamma   90.00
#
_symmetry.space_group_name_H-M   'P 1'
#
loop_
_entity.id
_entity.type
_entity.pdbx_description
1 polymer ?
#
loop_
_entity_poly.entity_id
_entity_poly.type
_entity_poly.pdbx_seq_one_letter_code
_entity_poly.pdbx_strand_id
1 'polypeptide(L)'
;DDAAHTVVELLRDPDFANLEGLLDRAHGVVIVPQLIKAGFIIGGEAGRGVILAHDLDTGTWSNPAFLDVGAASIGLQIGASETQVVLAIMTDAGLEAMLAENVEVGAEASVAAGPVGAEVKAATTSTEFNQDIYAYGTSEGLFLGVAIEGTLLIPDQDANMAYYGQAATTREIIQAGKVWNGHADQLREILRGET
;
A
#
# COMPACT_ATOMS: atom_id res chain seq x y z
N ASP A 1 8.43 -6.61 9.91
CA ASP A 1 9.20 -7.61 9.15
C ASP A 1 8.50 -7.98 7.84
N ASP A 2 7.23 -8.41 7.86
CA ASP A 2 6.53 -8.90 6.66
C ASP A 2 6.35 -7.82 5.59
N ALA A 3 6.02 -6.59 5.98
CA ALA A 3 5.93 -5.45 5.05
C ALA A 3 7.28 -5.15 4.37
N ALA A 4 8.39 -5.21 5.11
CA ALA A 4 9.72 -5.04 4.56
C ALA A 4 10.07 -6.15 3.56
N HIS A 5 9.73 -7.40 3.89
CA HIS A 5 9.92 -8.55 3.01
C HIS A 5 9.12 -8.40 1.70
N THR A 6 7.84 -8.02 1.80
CA THR A 6 6.97 -7.77 0.65
C THR A 6 7.57 -6.74 -0.31
N VAL A 7 8.03 -5.59 0.21
CA VAL A 7 8.65 -4.57 -0.64
C VAL A 7 9.90 -5.10 -1.34
N VAL A 8 10.77 -5.82 -0.62
CA VAL A 8 11.97 -6.42 -1.21
C VAL A 8 11.64 -7.45 -2.28
N GLU A 9 10.62 -8.27 -2.09
CA GLU A 9 10.19 -9.24 -3.09
C GLU A 9 9.69 -8.56 -4.36
N LEU A 10 8.81 -7.56 -4.23
CA LEU A 10 8.30 -6.81 -5.39
C LEU A 10 9.40 -6.02 -6.11
N LEU A 11 10.33 -5.40 -5.37
CA LEU A 11 11.46 -4.67 -5.97
C LEU A 11 12.43 -5.59 -6.76
N ARG A 12 12.49 -6.87 -6.41
CA ARG A 12 13.32 -7.87 -7.12
C ARG A 12 12.63 -8.46 -8.33
N ASP A 13 11.34 -8.31 -8.46
CA ASP A 13 10.59 -8.85 -9.57
C ASP A 13 10.80 -7.97 -10.83
N PRO A 14 11.31 -8.55 -11.93
CA PRO A 14 11.56 -7.81 -13.17
C PRO A 14 10.30 -7.16 -13.76
N ASP A 15 9.12 -7.70 -13.48
CA ASP A 15 7.86 -7.16 -13.96
C ASP A 15 7.52 -5.83 -13.28
N PHE A 16 8.07 -5.57 -12.10
CA PHE A 16 7.87 -4.34 -11.32
C PHE A 16 9.11 -3.42 -11.29
N ALA A 17 9.95 -3.47 -12.30
CA ALA A 17 11.21 -2.73 -12.38
C ALA A 17 11.06 -1.18 -12.23
N ASN A 18 9.86 -0.64 -12.34
CA ASN A 18 9.56 0.78 -12.12
C ASN A 18 9.08 1.11 -10.71
N LEU A 19 8.81 0.11 -9.88
CA LEU A 19 8.26 0.33 -8.52
C LEU A 19 9.20 1.19 -7.67
N GLU A 20 10.51 0.95 -7.72
CA GLU A 20 11.50 1.76 -7.02
C GLU A 20 11.38 3.25 -7.39
N GLY A 21 11.42 3.57 -8.68
CA GLY A 21 11.29 4.94 -9.16
C GLY A 21 9.93 5.59 -8.90
N LEU A 22 8.87 4.80 -8.67
CA LEU A 22 7.58 5.31 -8.21
C LEU A 22 7.58 5.56 -6.70
N LEU A 23 8.18 4.68 -5.90
CA LEU A 23 8.31 4.87 -4.46
C LEU A 23 9.14 6.12 -4.12
N ASP A 24 10.20 6.41 -4.89
CA ASP A 24 10.99 7.64 -4.73
C ASP A 24 10.16 8.92 -4.91
N ARG A 25 9.08 8.86 -5.67
CA ARG A 25 8.21 10.00 -6.00
C ARG A 25 6.85 9.93 -5.32
N ALA A 26 6.57 8.84 -4.61
CA ALA A 26 5.31 8.64 -3.92
C ALA A 26 5.21 9.54 -2.67
N HIS A 27 4.02 10.08 -2.42
CA HIS A 27 3.68 10.80 -1.18
C HIS A 27 3.42 9.85 -0.02
N GLY A 28 3.23 8.56 -0.30
CA GLY A 28 3.05 7.52 0.70
C GLY A 28 2.95 6.14 0.07
N VAL A 29 2.89 5.13 0.91
CA VAL A 29 2.75 3.74 0.51
C VAL A 29 1.84 2.98 1.47
N VAL A 30 0.97 2.13 0.93
CA VAL A 30 0.27 1.08 1.70
C VAL A 30 0.88 -0.26 1.31
N ILE A 31 1.25 -1.06 2.29
CA ILE A 31 1.83 -2.39 2.10
C ILE A 31 0.95 -3.41 2.81
N VAL A 32 0.44 -4.36 2.06
CA VAL A 32 -0.39 -5.48 2.56
C VAL A 32 0.37 -6.78 2.28
N PRO A 33 1.10 -7.31 3.26
CA PRO A 33 1.91 -8.52 3.07
C PRO A 33 1.11 -9.75 2.72
N GLN A 34 -0.12 -9.80 3.18
CA GLN A 34 -1.00 -10.94 2.99
C GLN A 34 -2.44 -10.47 2.85
N LEU A 35 -2.96 -10.52 1.63
CA LEU A 35 -4.37 -10.33 1.32
C LEU A 35 -4.95 -11.68 0.92
N ILE A 36 -5.80 -12.24 1.79
CA ILE A 36 -6.46 -13.52 1.57
C ILE A 36 -7.80 -13.27 0.90
N LYS A 37 -8.00 -13.89 -0.25
CA LYS A 37 -9.28 -13.94 -0.98
C LYS A 37 -9.88 -15.33 -0.84
N ALA A 38 -11.10 -15.42 -0.39
CA ALA A 38 -11.81 -16.70 -0.31
C ALA A 38 -13.26 -16.53 -0.70
N GLY A 39 -13.82 -17.49 -1.48
CA GLY A 39 -15.21 -17.43 -1.89
C GLY A 39 -15.72 -18.64 -2.67
N PHE A 40 -17.05 -18.77 -2.63
CA PHE A 40 -17.85 -19.71 -3.41
C PHE A 40 -19.17 -19.02 -3.75
N ILE A 41 -19.31 -18.37 -4.89
CA ILE A 41 -20.46 -17.53 -5.30
C ILE A 41 -20.46 -16.15 -4.61
N ILE A 42 -20.29 -16.10 -3.28
CA ILE A 42 -20.02 -14.88 -2.51
C ILE A 42 -18.65 -15.07 -1.88
N GLY A 43 -17.80 -14.11 -2.05
CA GLY A 43 -16.44 -14.11 -1.52
C GLY A 43 -16.16 -12.91 -0.65
N GLY A 44 -15.05 -12.95 0.04
CA GLY A 44 -14.50 -11.84 0.79
C GLY A 44 -12.98 -11.81 0.67
N GLU A 45 -12.45 -10.64 0.92
CA GLU A 45 -11.02 -10.41 1.04
C GLU A 45 -10.76 -9.87 2.43
N ALA A 46 -9.70 -10.34 3.05
CA ALA A 46 -9.24 -9.85 4.34
C ALA A 46 -7.72 -9.89 4.43
N GLY A 47 -7.15 -8.87 5.04
CA GLY A 47 -5.72 -8.77 5.26
C GLY A 47 -5.38 -7.71 6.29
N ARG A 48 -4.10 -7.60 6.58
CA ARG A 48 -3.54 -6.51 7.37
C ARG A 48 -2.41 -5.84 6.61
N GLY A 49 -2.31 -4.55 6.80
CA GLY A 49 -1.27 -3.76 6.15
C GLY A 49 -0.76 -2.64 7.03
N VAL A 50 0.15 -1.89 6.47
CA VAL A 50 0.67 -0.66 7.05
C VAL A 50 0.65 0.44 6.01
N ILE A 51 0.41 1.68 6.47
CA ILE A 51 0.57 2.88 5.67
C ILE A 51 1.73 3.72 6.22
N LEU A 52 2.55 4.28 5.33
CA LEU A 52 3.60 5.24 5.63
C LEU A 52 3.46 6.44 4.69
N ALA A 53 3.77 7.64 5.17
CA ALA A 53 3.94 8.83 4.34
C ALA A 53 5.41 9.08 4.05
N HIS A 54 5.67 9.68 2.90
CA HIS A 54 6.99 10.10 2.43
C HIS A 54 7.08 11.62 2.39
N ASP A 55 8.00 12.18 3.11
CA ASP A 55 8.37 13.58 3.00
C ASP A 55 9.37 13.73 1.83
N LEU A 56 8.87 14.22 0.70
CA LEU A 56 9.65 14.36 -0.53
C LEU A 56 10.75 15.42 -0.45
N ASP A 57 10.64 16.38 0.48
CA ASP A 57 11.64 17.41 0.68
C ASP A 57 12.87 16.87 1.42
N THR A 58 12.66 15.98 2.39
CA THR A 58 13.71 15.40 3.22
C THR A 58 14.09 13.98 2.83
N GLY A 59 13.28 13.32 1.99
CA GLY A 59 13.44 11.91 1.62
C GLY A 59 13.18 10.95 2.78
N THR A 60 12.44 11.38 3.81
CA THR A 60 12.19 10.55 4.99
C THR A 60 10.81 9.93 4.98
N TRP A 61 10.74 8.67 5.42
CA TRP A 61 9.49 7.94 5.60
C TRP A 61 9.01 8.03 7.06
N SER A 62 7.72 8.20 7.25
CA SER A 62 7.08 8.22 8.57
C SER A 62 7.18 6.86 9.28
N ASN A 63 6.76 6.82 10.53
CA ASN A 63 6.47 5.55 11.21
C ASN A 63 5.22 4.89 10.57
N PRO A 64 5.15 3.53 10.52
CA PRO A 64 4.01 2.82 9.95
C PRO A 64 2.78 2.91 10.85
N ALA A 65 1.61 3.18 10.27
CA ALA A 65 0.33 2.97 10.94
C ALA A 65 -0.34 1.71 10.41
N PHE A 66 -0.91 0.89 11.29
CA PHE A 66 -1.52 -0.39 10.96
C PHE A 66 -2.95 -0.21 10.46
N LEU A 67 -3.33 -1.04 9.49
CA LEU A 67 -4.62 -1.05 8.82
C LEU A 67 -5.14 -2.48 8.73
N ASP A 68 -6.45 -2.65 8.95
CA ASP A 68 -7.20 -3.79 8.45
C ASP A 68 -7.67 -3.52 7.01
N VAL A 69 -7.63 -4.56 6.20
CA VAL A 69 -8.01 -4.51 4.79
C VAL A 69 -9.15 -5.50 4.57
N GLY A 70 -10.23 -5.08 3.96
CA GLY A 70 -11.37 -5.95 3.71
C GLY A 70 -12.20 -5.52 2.52
N ALA A 71 -12.72 -6.51 1.80
CA ALA A 71 -13.71 -6.31 0.75
C ALA A 71 -14.70 -7.45 0.72
N ALA A 72 -15.95 -7.14 0.31
CA ALA A 72 -16.91 -8.14 -0.09
C ALA A 72 -16.88 -8.28 -1.62
N SER A 73 -16.73 -9.48 -2.13
CA SER A 73 -16.73 -9.74 -3.56
C SER A 73 -17.85 -10.69 -3.94
N ILE A 74 -18.50 -10.40 -5.08
CA ILE A 74 -19.46 -11.30 -5.71
C ILE A 74 -18.79 -11.82 -6.98
N GLY A 75 -18.40 -13.09 -7.00
CA GLY A 75 -17.69 -13.64 -8.14
C GLY A 75 -17.82 -15.16 -8.25
N LEU A 76 -17.71 -15.63 -9.48
CA LEU A 76 -17.81 -17.06 -9.82
C LEU A 76 -16.51 -17.85 -9.55
N GLN A 77 -15.55 -17.28 -8.82
CA GLN A 77 -14.30 -17.97 -8.48
C GLN A 77 -14.49 -18.82 -7.23
N ILE A 78 -14.18 -20.10 -7.37
CA ILE A 78 -14.11 -21.05 -6.27
C ILE A 78 -12.66 -21.19 -5.91
N GLY A 79 -12.31 -20.85 -4.66
CA GLY A 79 -10.93 -21.04 -4.18
C GLY A 79 -10.53 -20.06 -3.09
N ALA A 80 -9.32 -20.26 -2.62
CA ALA A 80 -8.60 -19.29 -1.78
C ALA A 80 -7.30 -18.92 -2.50
N SER A 81 -6.99 -17.64 -2.51
CA SER A 81 -5.69 -17.14 -3.00
C SER A 81 -5.10 -16.16 -1.97
N GLU A 82 -3.80 -16.10 -1.97
CA GLU A 82 -3.04 -15.16 -1.17
C GLU A 82 -2.27 -14.24 -2.13
N THR A 83 -2.27 -12.97 -1.82
CA THR A 83 -1.63 -11.94 -2.65
C THR A 83 -0.92 -10.94 -1.75
N GLN A 84 0.27 -10.55 -2.15
CA GLN A 84 0.94 -9.39 -1.58
C GLN A 84 0.56 -8.16 -2.40
N VAL A 85 0.34 -7.03 -1.74
CA VAL A 85 -0.07 -5.78 -2.40
C VAL A 85 0.75 -4.61 -1.90
N VAL A 86 1.21 -3.78 -2.83
CA VAL A 86 1.81 -2.47 -2.56
C VAL A 86 1.03 -1.41 -3.33
N LEU A 87 0.54 -0.39 -2.63
CA LEU A 87 -0.13 0.77 -3.21
C LEU A 87 0.80 1.96 -3.11
N ALA A 88 1.33 2.43 -4.23
CA ALA A 88 2.10 3.67 -4.30
C ALA A 88 1.13 4.86 -4.43
N ILE A 89 1.12 5.75 -3.45
CA ILE A 89 0.25 6.94 -3.39
C ILE A 89 1.02 8.09 -3.99
N MET A 90 0.57 8.61 -5.14
CA MET A 90 1.32 9.54 -5.96
C MET A 90 0.93 11.00 -5.78
N THR A 91 -0.13 11.30 -5.04
CA THR A 91 -0.64 12.66 -4.83
C THR A 91 -0.90 12.95 -3.36
N ASP A 92 -0.83 14.23 -2.98
CA ASP A 92 -1.24 14.68 -1.64
C ASP A 92 -2.71 14.38 -1.38
N ALA A 93 -3.57 14.56 -2.38
CA ALA A 93 -4.99 14.26 -2.28
C ALA A 93 -5.24 12.78 -2.01
N GLY A 94 -4.50 11.89 -2.70
CA GLY A 94 -4.53 10.45 -2.45
C GLY A 94 -4.07 10.09 -1.03
N LEU A 95 -2.98 10.71 -0.56
CA LEU A 95 -2.51 10.47 0.80
C LEU A 95 -3.53 10.95 1.84
N GLU A 96 -4.09 12.15 1.68
CA GLU A 96 -5.11 12.68 2.59
C GLU A 96 -6.37 11.80 2.62
N ALA A 97 -6.79 11.28 1.47
CA ALA A 97 -7.87 10.31 1.39
C ALA A 97 -7.55 9.04 2.18
N MET A 98 -6.34 8.49 2.01
CA MET A 98 -5.88 7.26 2.70
C MET A 98 -5.71 7.42 4.21
N LEU A 99 -5.65 8.64 4.74
CA LEU A 99 -5.57 8.94 6.18
C LEU A 99 -6.94 9.14 6.85
N ALA A 100 -8.03 8.97 6.13
CA ALA A 100 -9.38 9.01 6.69
C ALA A 100 -9.68 7.75 7.53
N GLU A 101 -10.77 7.78 8.31
CA GLU A 101 -11.09 6.68 9.25
C GLU A 101 -11.56 5.39 8.55
N ASN A 102 -12.22 5.50 7.41
CA ASN A 102 -12.67 4.36 6.60
C ASN A 102 -12.55 4.78 5.15
N VAL A 103 -11.63 4.18 4.44
CA VAL A 103 -11.31 4.54 3.07
C VAL A 103 -11.73 3.43 2.13
N GLU A 104 -12.56 3.73 1.14
CA GLU A 104 -12.84 2.83 0.02
C GLU A 104 -11.92 3.20 -1.15
N VAL A 105 -11.01 2.28 -1.48
CA VAL A 105 -10.08 2.44 -2.58
C VAL A 105 -10.85 2.55 -3.90
N GLY A 106 -10.57 3.57 -4.69
CA GLY A 106 -11.28 3.86 -5.93
C GLY A 106 -12.47 4.81 -5.78
N ALA A 107 -13.01 5.01 -4.57
CA ALA A 107 -14.07 5.97 -4.30
C ALA A 107 -13.51 7.33 -3.86
N GLU A 108 -12.63 7.36 -2.87
CA GLU A 108 -12.01 8.56 -2.32
C GLU A 108 -10.70 8.96 -3.04
N ALA A 109 -10.01 7.98 -3.62
CA ALA A 109 -8.80 8.20 -4.41
C ALA A 109 -8.80 7.27 -5.62
N SER A 110 -8.47 7.82 -6.79
CA SER A 110 -8.40 7.04 -8.03
C SER A 110 -7.27 6.00 -7.97
N VAL A 111 -7.55 4.80 -8.46
CA VAL A 111 -6.58 3.69 -8.44
C VAL A 111 -6.45 3.06 -9.83
N ALA A 112 -5.22 2.69 -10.20
CA ALA A 112 -4.94 1.87 -11.37
C ALA A 112 -3.90 0.80 -11.06
N ALA A 113 -3.83 -0.23 -11.91
CA ALA A 113 -2.70 -1.15 -11.88
C ALA A 113 -1.41 -0.40 -12.18
N GLY A 114 -0.37 -0.68 -11.43
CA GLY A 114 0.96 -0.14 -11.71
C GLY A 114 1.45 -0.62 -13.08
N PRO A 115 2.19 0.22 -13.82
CA PRO A 115 2.72 -0.17 -15.12
C PRO A 115 3.73 -1.31 -14.96
N VAL A 116 3.61 -2.33 -15.82
CA VAL A 116 4.47 -3.52 -15.82
C VAL A 116 5.14 -3.72 -17.17
N GLY A 117 6.29 -4.36 -17.20
CA GLY A 117 6.98 -4.72 -18.45
C GLY A 117 7.34 -3.52 -19.33
N ALA A 118 6.96 -3.56 -20.60
CA ALA A 118 7.35 -2.53 -21.60
C ALA A 118 6.70 -1.15 -21.38
N GLU A 119 5.60 -1.07 -20.65
CA GLU A 119 4.89 0.19 -20.35
C GLU A 119 5.63 1.05 -19.30
N VAL A 120 6.55 0.42 -18.56
CA VAL A 120 7.40 1.08 -17.56
C VAL A 120 8.11 2.31 -18.09
N LYS A 121 8.68 2.23 -19.30
CA LYS A 121 9.45 3.33 -19.90
C LYS A 121 8.60 4.59 -20.18
N ALA A 122 7.32 4.41 -20.47
CA ALA A 122 6.42 5.53 -20.73
C ALA A 122 5.98 6.19 -19.41
N ALA A 123 5.72 5.40 -18.37
CA ALA A 123 5.29 5.88 -17.06
C ALA A 123 6.40 6.65 -16.31
N THR A 124 7.66 6.19 -16.41
CA THR A 124 8.80 6.84 -15.72
C THR A 124 9.24 8.16 -16.37
N THR A 125 8.87 8.43 -17.62
CA THR A 125 9.16 9.70 -18.31
C THR A 125 8.04 10.73 -18.15
N SER A 126 6.84 10.34 -17.72
CA SER A 126 5.76 11.27 -17.43
C SER A 126 6.01 12.00 -16.10
N THR A 127 5.89 13.32 -16.14
CA THR A 127 5.93 14.16 -14.94
C THR A 127 4.56 14.29 -14.27
N GLU A 128 3.50 13.81 -14.93
CA GLU A 128 2.13 13.86 -14.43
C GLU A 128 1.61 12.42 -14.23
N PHE A 129 1.13 12.14 -13.02
CA PHE A 129 0.43 10.91 -12.71
C PHE A 129 -1.04 11.08 -13.03
N ASN A 130 -1.62 10.11 -13.74
CA ASN A 130 -3.05 10.14 -14.11
C ASN A 130 -3.96 9.57 -13.02
N GLN A 131 -3.39 8.98 -11.99
CA GLN A 131 -4.09 8.34 -10.88
C GLN A 131 -3.45 8.74 -9.56
N ASP A 132 -4.24 8.75 -8.49
CA ASP A 132 -3.75 9.03 -7.15
C ASP A 132 -2.94 7.85 -6.60
N ILE A 133 -3.30 6.62 -7.01
CA ILE A 133 -2.71 5.39 -6.51
C ILE A 133 -2.38 4.44 -7.64
N TYR A 134 -1.20 3.84 -7.60
CA TYR A 134 -0.82 2.69 -8.41
C TYR A 134 -0.66 1.44 -7.56
N ALA A 135 -1.37 0.37 -7.94
CA ALA A 135 -1.38 -0.90 -7.23
C ALA A 135 -0.45 -1.93 -7.90
N TYR A 136 0.40 -2.55 -7.10
CA TYR A 136 1.29 -3.65 -7.47
C TYR A 136 1.01 -4.86 -6.60
N GLY A 137 1.14 -6.07 -7.15
CA GLY A 137 0.96 -7.29 -6.36
C GLY A 137 1.39 -8.56 -7.10
N THR A 138 1.60 -9.60 -6.32
CA THR A 138 2.13 -10.89 -6.81
C THR A 138 1.10 -11.81 -7.45
N SER A 139 -0.17 -11.47 -7.47
CA SER A 139 -1.17 -12.27 -8.20
C SER A 139 -1.17 -11.93 -9.68
N GLU A 140 -1.22 -12.97 -10.51
CA GLU A 140 -1.13 -12.88 -11.96
C GLU A 140 -1.97 -11.74 -12.59
N GLY A 141 -1.28 -10.76 -13.18
CA GLY A 141 -1.79 -9.99 -14.29
C GLY A 141 -2.33 -8.60 -14.00
N LEU A 142 -2.54 -7.90 -15.08
CA LEU A 142 -3.08 -6.55 -15.32
C LEU A 142 -4.38 -6.16 -14.55
N PHE A 143 -4.95 -7.04 -13.75
CA PHE A 143 -6.23 -6.85 -13.08
C PHE A 143 -6.11 -6.36 -11.62
N LEU A 144 -4.90 -6.16 -11.10
CA LEU A 144 -4.74 -5.85 -9.68
C LEU A 144 -5.37 -4.51 -9.29
N GLY A 145 -5.25 -3.48 -10.12
CA GLY A 145 -5.87 -2.18 -9.85
C GLY A 145 -7.40 -2.28 -9.74
N VAL A 146 -8.02 -3.03 -10.65
CA VAL A 146 -9.48 -3.29 -10.62
C VAL A 146 -9.87 -4.21 -9.47
N ALA A 147 -9.01 -5.18 -9.11
CA ALA A 147 -9.29 -6.12 -8.03
C ALA A 147 -9.22 -5.48 -6.62
N ILE A 148 -8.61 -4.30 -6.52
CA ILE A 148 -8.47 -3.58 -5.24
C ILE A 148 -9.49 -2.44 -5.11
N GLU A 149 -10.15 -2.05 -6.20
CA GLU A 149 -11.24 -1.08 -6.19
C GLU A 149 -12.42 -1.62 -5.36
N GLY A 150 -12.96 -0.78 -4.46
CA GLY A 150 -13.98 -1.18 -3.51
C GLY A 150 -13.44 -1.86 -2.24
N THR A 151 -12.13 -1.98 -2.10
CA THR A 151 -11.51 -2.48 -0.87
C THR A 151 -11.54 -1.40 0.21
N LEU A 152 -11.97 -1.77 1.40
CA LEU A 152 -11.96 -0.90 2.59
C LEU A 152 -10.62 -1.01 3.31
N LEU A 153 -10.04 0.14 3.62
CA LEU A 153 -8.90 0.29 4.52
C LEU A 153 -9.37 0.92 5.82
N ILE A 154 -9.19 0.22 6.92
CA ILE A 154 -9.70 0.62 8.24
C ILE A 154 -8.51 0.69 9.20
N PRO A 155 -8.30 1.83 9.91
CA PRO A 155 -7.23 1.94 10.90
C PRO A 155 -7.34 0.87 12.00
N ASP A 156 -6.30 0.07 12.20
CA ASP A 156 -6.19 -0.90 13.30
C ASP A 156 -5.59 -0.21 14.53
N GLN A 157 -6.46 0.40 15.34
CA GLN A 157 -6.06 1.14 16.55
C GLN A 157 -5.45 0.23 17.62
N ASP A 158 -5.89 -1.03 17.70
CA ASP A 158 -5.38 -2.00 18.68
C ASP A 158 -3.95 -2.43 18.30
N ALA A 159 -3.69 -2.67 17.04
CA ALA A 159 -2.34 -2.95 16.55
C ALA A 159 -1.41 -1.74 16.73
N ASN A 160 -1.88 -0.52 16.43
CA ASN A 160 -1.12 0.70 16.68
C ASN A 160 -0.75 0.84 18.15
N MET A 161 -1.72 0.67 19.05
CA MET A 161 -1.47 0.73 20.49
C MET A 161 -0.49 -0.36 20.96
N ALA A 162 -0.65 -1.58 20.48
CA ALA A 162 0.24 -2.70 20.85
C ALA A 162 1.67 -2.45 20.37
N TYR A 163 1.84 -1.91 19.17
CA TYR A 163 3.14 -1.66 18.54
C TYR A 163 3.90 -0.49 19.19
N TYR A 164 3.20 0.61 19.50
CA TYR A 164 3.81 1.82 20.07
C TYR A 164 3.76 1.92 21.58
N GLY A 165 2.99 1.05 22.24
CA GLY A 165 2.80 1.08 23.71
C GLY A 165 1.97 2.27 24.19
N GLN A 166 1.35 3.02 23.27
CA GLN A 166 0.47 4.16 23.56
C GLN A 166 -0.56 4.37 22.44
N ALA A 167 -1.70 4.97 22.78
CA ALA A 167 -2.71 5.29 21.81
C ALA A 167 -2.24 6.42 20.88
N ALA A 168 -2.37 6.21 19.57
CA ALA A 168 -2.13 7.22 18.56
C ALA A 168 -2.99 6.90 17.33
N THR A 169 -3.63 7.93 16.78
CA THR A 169 -4.37 7.81 15.52
C THR A 169 -3.41 7.70 14.33
N THR A 170 -3.89 7.20 13.19
CA THR A 170 -3.10 7.13 11.95
C THR A 170 -2.45 8.47 11.61
N ARG A 171 -3.20 9.59 11.71
CA ARG A 171 -2.67 10.94 11.45
C ARG A 171 -1.58 11.35 12.46
N GLU A 172 -1.76 11.03 13.73
CA GLU A 172 -0.75 11.33 14.76
C GLU A 172 0.53 10.54 14.56
N ILE A 173 0.44 9.30 14.06
CA ILE A 173 1.59 8.47 13.73
C ILE A 173 2.32 9.04 12.51
N ILE A 174 1.59 9.28 11.44
CA ILE A 174 2.13 9.55 10.11
C ILE A 174 2.51 11.02 9.93
N GLN A 175 1.63 11.96 10.27
CA GLN A 175 1.84 13.39 10.04
C GLN A 175 2.50 14.08 11.22
N ALA A 176 2.11 13.74 12.44
CA ALA A 176 2.65 14.42 13.63
C ALA A 176 3.93 13.76 14.19
N GLY A 177 4.28 12.56 13.76
CA GLY A 177 5.43 11.82 14.28
C GLY A 177 5.38 11.58 15.79
N LYS A 178 4.18 11.46 16.36
CA LYS A 178 3.93 11.41 17.82
C LYS A 178 4.53 10.19 18.49
N VAL A 179 4.72 9.13 17.76
CA VAL A 179 5.23 7.84 18.25
C VAL A 179 6.42 7.39 17.42
N TRP A 180 7.28 6.56 18.02
CA TRP A 180 8.41 5.97 17.32
C TRP A 180 8.62 4.53 17.81
N ASN A 181 9.06 3.67 16.89
CA ASN A 181 9.48 2.31 17.19
C ASN A 181 10.61 1.89 16.24
N GLY A 182 11.77 1.52 16.78
CA GLY A 182 12.95 1.13 16.02
C GLY A 182 12.78 -0.13 15.16
N HIS A 183 11.77 -0.96 15.43
CA HIS A 183 11.44 -2.11 14.57
C HIS A 183 10.99 -1.70 13.16
N ALA A 184 10.60 -0.42 12.96
CA ALA A 184 10.24 0.11 11.65
C ALA A 184 11.45 0.58 10.83
N ASP A 185 12.64 0.66 11.40
CA ASP A 185 13.83 1.24 10.75
C ASP A 185 14.18 0.48 9.47
N GLN A 186 14.18 -0.84 9.51
CA GLN A 186 14.46 -1.68 8.34
C GLN A 186 13.52 -1.39 7.17
N LEU A 187 12.21 -1.26 7.44
CA LEU A 187 11.23 -0.93 6.39
C LEU A 187 11.51 0.45 5.80
N ARG A 188 11.80 1.44 6.65
CA ARG A 188 12.10 2.81 6.21
C ARG A 188 13.40 2.89 5.39
N GLU A 189 14.43 2.10 5.74
CA GLU A 189 15.69 1.99 4.98
C GLU A 189 15.45 1.39 3.60
N ILE A 190 14.67 0.30 3.52
CA ILE A 190 14.30 -0.32 2.25
C ILE A 190 13.53 0.66 1.35
N LEU A 191 12.55 1.39 1.90
CA LEU A 191 11.77 2.37 1.15
C LEU A 191 12.59 3.57 0.69
N ARG A 192 13.76 3.86 1.31
CA ARG A 192 14.73 4.87 0.86
C ARG A 192 15.75 4.35 -0.15
N GLY A 193 15.66 3.09 -0.55
CA GLY A 193 16.64 2.46 -1.43
C GLY A 193 18.00 2.20 -0.76
N GLU A 194 18.04 2.20 0.57
CA GLU A 194 19.27 1.96 1.37
C GLU A 194 19.38 0.46 1.72
N THR A 195 19.64 -0.43 0.72
CA THR A 195 19.79 -1.89 0.94
C THR A 195 21.16 -2.39 0.53
#